data_7b7439aef11a65ac68367f9619e3fb0b
#
_entry.id   7b7439aef11a65ac68367f9619e3fb0b
#
_cell.length_a   1.000
_cell.length_b   1.000
_cell.length_c   1.000
_cell.angle_alpha   90.00
_cell.angle_beta   90.00
_cell.angle_gamma   90.00
#
_symmetry.space_group_name_H-M   'P 1'
#
loop_
_entity.id
_entity.type
_entity.pdbx_description
1 polymer ?
#
loop_
_entity_poly.entity_id
_entity_poly.type
_entity_poly.pdbx_seq_one_letter_code
_entity_poly.pdbx_strand_id
1 'polypeptide(L)'
;MPRLQWTRASSAALLALLGALSLTACSDEEEVPSPKPDAGTQTDAGTDAGTDAGPPVDTGIAWDGGAAGDFSCEGKTQTTLTFTPGQEELLQDQVNTLAECTTVQLAAGTFTFENAITIRQNGITIVGAGKGVKGEGTGTANSTVLVFTTAAANSNGLDVVGKRFEVRDLAVWNAKKDAVRIESSTDVIMRRVRTEWAKVNDENNGKYGLYPVKSKFVVIEDCEAYNAADAGIYVGQTEYAVVRNNVAKQNVAGIEIENTKYAYVTGNLAEDNTTGLVVFDLPGNPIKGTDIRVLDNVIINNNRNNFASVAASSSTVSQVPAGTGTFILASRRVELKGNTWENNNSLDVAVLSGLSIEPDPTLWAAGGLNFDSADINIHGNTFKGGSGDQVDNGSLSAQRRPLGALLAALYAYGETQGELRVEHLLWDGLDPVGHDPKEINPINICFTDNVLPAGTRNAIVNMNLAAAAEFATGGNLVGAWGQTRHYAAKGTEFDCAGFSPALTIGDFVK
;
A
#
# COMPACT_ATOMS: atom_id res chain seq x y z
N MET A 1 28.50 -32.07 -2.30
CA MET A 1 27.65 -31.21 -1.45
C MET A 1 26.35 -31.09 -2.16
N PRO A 2 25.24 -31.50 -1.60
CA PRO A 2 23.96 -31.46 -2.30
C PRO A 2 23.49 -30.02 -2.41
N ARG A 3 23.11 -29.60 -3.62
CA ARG A 3 22.38 -28.34 -3.87
C ARG A 3 21.07 -28.40 -3.11
N LEU A 4 20.84 -27.47 -2.18
CA LEU A 4 19.49 -27.24 -1.66
C LEU A 4 18.66 -26.77 -2.84
N GLN A 5 17.94 -27.69 -3.45
CA GLN A 5 16.83 -27.33 -4.32
C GLN A 5 15.70 -26.91 -3.42
N TRP A 6 15.21 -25.67 -3.56
CA TRP A 6 13.90 -25.28 -3.11
C TRP A 6 12.90 -26.21 -3.80
N THR A 7 12.62 -27.31 -3.14
CA THR A 7 11.64 -28.28 -3.60
C THR A 7 10.28 -27.86 -3.04
N ARG A 8 9.22 -28.38 -3.61
CA ARG A 8 7.85 -28.32 -3.07
C ARG A 8 7.77 -28.54 -1.55
N ALA A 9 8.80 -29.14 -0.95
CA ALA A 9 8.93 -29.35 0.49
C ALA A 9 9.18 -28.04 1.29
N SER A 10 9.89 -27.05 0.74
CA SER A 10 10.15 -25.79 1.45
C SER A 10 8.91 -24.88 1.42
N SER A 11 8.18 -24.86 0.31
CA SER A 11 6.87 -24.19 0.22
C SER A 11 5.82 -24.88 1.11
N ALA A 12 5.89 -26.22 1.23
CA ALA A 12 5.02 -26.96 2.13
C ALA A 12 5.37 -26.71 3.62
N ALA A 13 6.62 -26.42 3.96
CA ALA A 13 7.00 -26.05 5.31
C ALA A 13 6.51 -24.66 5.70
N LEU A 14 6.52 -23.71 4.77
CA LEU A 14 5.93 -22.37 4.99
C LEU A 14 4.40 -22.46 5.11
N LEU A 15 3.74 -23.24 4.24
CA LEU A 15 2.32 -23.57 4.33
C LEU A 15 1.97 -24.32 5.62
N ALA A 16 2.85 -25.20 6.11
CA ALA A 16 2.67 -25.91 7.37
C ALA A 16 2.85 -24.98 8.58
N LEU A 17 3.70 -23.96 8.49
CA LEU A 17 3.81 -22.93 9.53
C LEU A 17 2.53 -22.09 9.62
N LEU A 18 2.01 -21.68 8.48
CA LEU A 18 0.75 -20.97 8.36
C LEU A 18 -0.45 -21.87 8.70
N GLY A 19 -0.35 -23.19 8.44
CA GLY A 19 -1.38 -24.18 8.72
C GLY A 19 -1.32 -24.84 10.10
N ALA A 20 -0.15 -24.96 10.73
CA ALA A 20 -0.01 -25.57 12.06
C ALA A 20 -0.63 -24.74 13.18
N LEU A 21 -0.79 -23.43 12.98
CA LEU A 21 -1.57 -22.56 13.85
C LEU A 21 -3.09 -22.72 13.64
N SER A 22 -3.51 -23.50 12.61
CA SER A 22 -4.92 -23.67 12.20
C SER A 22 -5.58 -24.98 12.62
N LEU A 23 -4.89 -25.89 13.31
CA LEU A 23 -5.41 -27.24 13.62
C LEU A 23 -6.30 -27.29 14.88
N THR A 24 -7.36 -26.50 14.95
CA THR A 24 -8.54 -26.84 15.76
C THR A 24 -9.78 -26.14 15.22
N ALA A 25 -10.42 -26.68 14.20
CA ALA A 25 -11.88 -26.63 14.00
C ALA A 25 -12.29 -27.41 12.74
N CYS A 26 -13.26 -28.27 12.91
CA CYS A 26 -13.83 -29.15 11.88
C CYS A 26 -14.65 -28.43 10.83
N SER A 27 -14.50 -28.93 9.62
CA SER A 27 -15.46 -29.18 8.52
C SER A 27 -16.78 -28.41 8.44
N ASP A 28 -17.00 -27.76 7.30
CA ASP A 28 -18.07 -28.13 6.36
C ASP A 28 -17.82 -27.39 5.03
N GLU A 29 -17.68 -28.16 3.96
CA GLU A 29 -17.49 -27.70 2.59
C GLU A 29 -18.84 -27.49 1.90
N GLU A 30 -19.03 -26.35 1.24
CA GLU A 30 -19.88 -26.23 0.06
C GLU A 30 -19.09 -25.57 -1.07
N GLU A 31 -18.87 -26.34 -2.14
CA GLU A 31 -18.26 -25.90 -3.38
C GLU A 31 -19.19 -24.99 -4.18
N VAL A 32 -18.70 -23.82 -4.56
CA VAL A 32 -19.30 -22.97 -5.60
C VAL A 32 -18.29 -22.81 -6.75
N PRO A 33 -18.69 -23.08 -8.00
CA PRO A 33 -17.76 -23.17 -9.13
C PRO A 33 -17.28 -21.80 -9.62
N SER A 34 -15.99 -21.73 -9.92
CA SER A 34 -15.32 -20.57 -10.50
C SER A 34 -15.75 -20.31 -11.95
N PRO A 35 -15.92 -19.06 -12.38
CA PRO A 35 -16.09 -18.76 -13.80
C PRO A 35 -14.76 -18.81 -14.55
N LYS A 36 -14.76 -19.45 -15.71
CA LYS A 36 -13.63 -19.55 -16.64
C LYS A 36 -13.31 -18.18 -17.26
N PRO A 37 -12.02 -17.87 -17.49
CA PRO A 37 -11.66 -16.70 -18.27
C PRO A 37 -11.86 -16.95 -19.77
N ASP A 38 -12.44 -15.96 -20.43
CA ASP A 38 -12.57 -15.92 -21.90
C ASP A 38 -11.20 -15.69 -22.53
N ALA A 39 -10.85 -16.57 -23.47
CA ALA A 39 -9.64 -16.50 -24.26
C ALA A 39 -9.83 -15.53 -25.45
N GLY A 40 -9.26 -14.35 -25.31
CA GLY A 40 -9.04 -13.44 -26.45
C GLY A 40 -7.61 -13.54 -26.92
N THR A 41 -7.41 -14.24 -28.05
CA THR A 41 -6.14 -14.30 -28.78
C THR A 41 -5.87 -12.99 -29.50
N GLN A 42 -4.76 -12.34 -29.19
CA GLN A 42 -4.05 -11.47 -30.13
C GLN A 42 -2.55 -11.78 -30.07
N THR A 43 -2.09 -12.33 -31.17
CA THR A 43 -0.68 -12.51 -31.50
C THR A 43 -0.12 -11.20 -32.03
N ASP A 44 0.89 -10.65 -31.36
CA ASP A 44 1.87 -9.79 -32.01
C ASP A 44 3.27 -10.21 -31.57
N ALA A 45 3.98 -10.83 -32.50
CA ALA A 45 5.37 -11.18 -32.39
C ALA A 45 6.22 -9.97 -32.75
N GLY A 46 6.60 -9.17 -31.79
CA GLY A 46 7.65 -8.17 -31.91
C GLY A 46 8.91 -8.69 -31.24
N THR A 47 9.88 -9.13 -32.03
CA THR A 47 11.26 -9.36 -31.62
C THR A 47 11.89 -8.01 -31.31
N ASP A 48 12.08 -7.68 -30.03
CA ASP A 48 12.93 -6.58 -29.63
C ASP A 48 14.05 -7.09 -28.71
N ALA A 49 15.21 -7.27 -29.32
CA ALA A 49 16.47 -7.44 -28.63
C ALA A 49 16.93 -6.06 -28.14
N GLY A 50 16.29 -5.54 -27.11
CA GLY A 50 16.70 -4.33 -26.42
C GLY A 50 17.85 -4.63 -25.48
N THR A 51 19.03 -4.11 -25.79
CA THR A 51 20.12 -3.90 -24.85
C THR A 51 19.57 -3.22 -23.60
N ASP A 52 19.91 -3.75 -22.45
CA ASP A 52 19.63 -3.21 -21.12
C ASP A 52 20.27 -1.81 -20.99
N ALA A 53 19.63 -0.81 -21.57
CA ALA A 53 19.92 0.59 -21.31
C ALA A 53 19.32 0.85 -19.91
N GLY A 54 20.18 1.19 -18.96
CA GLY A 54 19.76 1.62 -17.63
C GLY A 54 18.57 2.60 -17.70
N PRO A 55 17.82 2.77 -16.60
CA PRO A 55 16.60 3.59 -16.61
C PRO A 55 16.87 4.91 -17.32
N PRO A 56 15.96 5.35 -18.20
CA PRO A 56 16.16 6.59 -18.93
C PRO A 56 16.49 7.68 -17.93
N VAL A 57 17.58 8.37 -18.16
CA VAL A 57 17.90 9.59 -17.41
C VAL A 57 16.69 10.48 -17.58
N ASP A 58 16.01 10.76 -16.48
CA ASP A 58 14.83 11.60 -16.48
C ASP A 58 15.24 12.98 -16.99
N THR A 59 14.89 13.29 -18.19
CA THR A 59 15.15 14.57 -18.85
C THR A 59 14.12 15.60 -18.42
N GLY A 60 13.76 15.60 -17.11
CA GLY A 60 13.01 16.69 -16.51
C GLY A 60 11.71 17.03 -17.23
N ILE A 61 10.73 16.17 -17.16
CA ILE A 61 9.37 16.54 -17.52
C ILE A 61 8.82 17.35 -16.34
N ALA A 62 8.77 18.66 -16.51
CA ALA A 62 8.11 19.54 -15.56
C ALA A 62 6.62 19.17 -15.54
N TRP A 63 6.16 18.51 -14.46
CA TRP A 63 4.77 18.25 -14.27
C TRP A 63 4.15 19.30 -13.34
N ASP A 64 3.49 20.26 -13.94
CA ASP A 64 2.71 21.33 -13.27
C ASP A 64 1.21 21.02 -13.25
N GLY A 65 0.83 19.72 -13.46
CA GLY A 65 -0.53 19.32 -13.83
C GLY A 65 -0.81 19.55 -15.32
N GLY A 66 0.19 19.99 -16.07
CA GLY A 66 0.16 20.18 -17.51
C GLY A 66 0.75 18.97 -18.19
N ALA A 67 0.09 18.50 -19.19
CA ALA A 67 0.28 17.29 -19.91
C ALA A 67 1.73 16.99 -20.32
N ALA A 68 2.33 16.02 -19.65
CA ALA A 68 3.21 15.09 -20.35
C ALA A 68 2.38 14.07 -21.15
N GLY A 69 1.06 14.29 -21.23
CA GLY A 69 0.10 13.35 -21.80
C GLY A 69 -0.45 13.77 -23.15
N ASP A 70 -1.10 12.82 -23.80
CA ASP A 70 -1.68 12.93 -25.13
C ASP A 70 -2.89 13.88 -25.21
N PHE A 71 -3.25 14.59 -24.16
CA PHE A 71 -4.44 15.42 -24.11
C PHE A 71 -4.19 16.78 -23.47
N SER A 72 -4.62 17.86 -24.13
CA SER A 72 -4.58 19.23 -23.63
C SER A 72 -5.92 19.94 -23.84
N CYS A 73 -6.28 20.83 -22.92
CA CYS A 73 -7.40 21.75 -23.06
C CYS A 73 -6.98 23.10 -23.69
N GLU A 74 -5.72 23.27 -24.01
CA GLU A 74 -5.26 24.47 -24.69
C GLU A 74 -5.91 24.61 -26.08
N GLY A 75 -6.46 25.77 -26.36
CA GLY A 75 -7.17 26.02 -27.63
C GLY A 75 -8.57 25.38 -27.74
N LYS A 76 -9.00 24.62 -26.75
CA LYS A 76 -10.38 24.06 -26.71
C LYS A 76 -11.32 25.00 -25.95
N THR A 77 -12.62 24.90 -26.25
CA THR A 77 -13.65 25.58 -25.49
C THR A 77 -13.70 25.03 -24.07
N GLN A 78 -13.56 25.90 -23.08
CA GLN A 78 -13.72 25.53 -21.68
C GLN A 78 -15.11 25.89 -21.20
N THR A 79 -15.79 24.93 -20.61
CA THR A 79 -17.17 25.08 -20.12
C THR A 79 -17.19 24.98 -18.59
N THR A 80 -18.02 25.75 -17.93
CA THR A 80 -18.30 25.58 -16.50
C THR A 80 -19.77 25.30 -16.31
N LEU A 81 -20.06 24.18 -15.63
CA LEU A 81 -21.42 23.82 -15.20
C LEU A 81 -21.47 23.93 -13.68
N THR A 82 -22.48 24.62 -13.17
CA THR A 82 -22.64 24.82 -11.72
C THR A 82 -23.90 24.11 -11.23
N PHE A 83 -23.71 23.35 -10.12
CA PHE A 83 -24.79 22.62 -9.46
C PHE A 83 -24.91 23.03 -8.01
N THR A 84 -26.11 23.04 -7.49
CA THR A 84 -26.47 23.27 -6.09
C THR A 84 -27.09 22.02 -5.49
N PRO A 85 -27.05 21.83 -4.16
CA PRO A 85 -27.78 20.74 -3.51
C PRO A 85 -29.25 20.68 -3.96
N GLY A 86 -29.74 19.46 -4.21
CA GLY A 86 -31.08 19.22 -4.82
C GLY A 86 -31.05 19.07 -6.34
N GLN A 87 -29.88 19.18 -6.97
CA GLN A 87 -29.68 18.96 -8.41
C GLN A 87 -28.90 17.70 -8.73
N GLU A 88 -28.89 16.72 -7.85
CA GLU A 88 -28.08 15.50 -7.97
C GLU A 88 -28.48 14.67 -9.18
N GLU A 89 -29.77 14.53 -9.46
CA GLU A 89 -30.28 13.83 -10.65
C GLU A 89 -29.81 14.53 -11.93
N LEU A 90 -29.97 15.85 -12.00
CA LEU A 90 -29.49 16.65 -13.13
C LEU A 90 -27.98 16.51 -13.32
N LEU A 91 -27.19 16.52 -12.24
CA LEU A 91 -25.76 16.31 -12.29
C LEU A 91 -25.43 14.92 -12.85
N GLN A 92 -26.07 13.85 -12.36
CA GLN A 92 -25.85 12.48 -12.84
C GLN A 92 -26.23 12.31 -14.32
N ASP A 93 -27.26 12.93 -14.78
CA ASP A 93 -27.64 12.93 -16.21
C ASP A 93 -26.59 13.64 -17.07
N GLN A 94 -26.11 14.78 -16.62
CA GLN A 94 -25.18 15.60 -17.38
C GLN A 94 -23.74 15.03 -17.39
N VAL A 95 -23.26 14.39 -16.31
CA VAL A 95 -21.89 13.84 -16.28
C VAL A 95 -21.65 12.79 -17.35
N ASN A 96 -22.68 12.11 -17.81
CA ASN A 96 -22.59 11.11 -18.88
C ASN A 96 -22.30 11.72 -20.27
N THR A 97 -22.55 13.01 -20.44
CA THR A 97 -22.48 13.72 -21.73
C THR A 97 -21.68 15.01 -21.67
N LEU A 98 -20.80 15.16 -20.67
CA LEU A 98 -19.94 16.33 -20.55
C LEU A 98 -19.11 16.54 -21.82
N ALA A 99 -19.00 17.79 -22.25
CA ALA A 99 -17.99 18.15 -23.23
C ALA A 99 -16.59 18.00 -22.61
N GLU A 100 -15.60 17.73 -23.44
CA GLU A 100 -14.20 17.79 -22.99
C GLU A 100 -13.86 19.18 -22.43
N CYS A 101 -12.95 19.24 -21.49
CA CYS A 101 -12.49 20.48 -20.85
C CYS A 101 -13.62 21.24 -20.09
N THR A 102 -14.47 20.47 -19.41
CA THR A 102 -15.54 20.99 -18.57
C THR A 102 -15.14 21.02 -17.09
N THR A 103 -15.39 22.14 -16.44
CA THR A 103 -15.36 22.27 -14.99
C THR A 103 -16.78 22.08 -14.42
N VAL A 104 -16.94 21.09 -13.56
CA VAL A 104 -18.16 20.85 -12.77
C VAL A 104 -17.96 21.54 -11.41
N GLN A 105 -18.60 22.67 -11.24
CA GLN A 105 -18.56 23.46 -10.01
C GLN A 105 -19.73 23.06 -9.10
N LEU A 106 -19.41 22.52 -7.92
CA LEU A 106 -20.38 22.14 -6.91
C LEU A 106 -20.46 23.21 -5.83
N ALA A 107 -21.62 23.75 -5.59
CA ALA A 107 -21.84 24.72 -4.51
C ALA A 107 -21.59 24.07 -3.13
N ALA A 108 -21.43 24.91 -2.12
CA ALA A 108 -21.40 24.47 -0.74
C ALA A 108 -22.70 23.77 -0.35
N GLY A 109 -22.59 22.71 0.46
CA GLY A 109 -23.73 21.95 0.96
C GLY A 109 -23.58 20.44 0.75
N THR A 110 -24.69 19.72 0.95
CA THR A 110 -24.77 18.26 0.86
C THR A 110 -25.42 17.82 -0.42
N PHE A 111 -24.74 16.95 -1.16
CA PHE A 111 -25.28 16.26 -2.33
C PHE A 111 -25.43 14.78 -2.00
N THR A 112 -26.64 14.22 -2.19
CA THR A 112 -26.92 12.81 -1.88
C THR A 112 -27.17 12.01 -3.15
N PHE A 113 -26.43 10.92 -3.32
CA PHE A 113 -26.45 10.11 -4.54
C PHE A 113 -26.87 8.66 -4.24
N GLU A 114 -27.66 8.08 -5.13
CA GLU A 114 -28.04 6.66 -5.12
C GLU A 114 -27.12 5.81 -6.04
N ASN A 115 -26.36 6.45 -6.91
CA ASN A 115 -25.45 5.82 -7.85
C ASN A 115 -24.11 6.55 -7.88
N ALA A 116 -23.08 5.89 -8.39
CA ALA A 116 -21.78 6.51 -8.63
C ALA A 116 -21.87 7.69 -9.60
N ILE A 117 -21.06 8.71 -9.39
CA ILE A 117 -20.82 9.75 -10.40
C ILE A 117 -19.77 9.21 -11.36
N THR A 118 -20.20 8.87 -12.58
CA THR A 118 -19.37 8.20 -13.58
C THR A 118 -18.90 9.17 -14.65
N ILE A 119 -17.57 9.33 -14.82
CA ILE A 119 -16.97 10.24 -15.80
C ILE A 119 -16.10 9.44 -16.76
N ARG A 120 -16.29 9.67 -18.06
CA ARG A 120 -15.57 9.00 -19.15
C ARG A 120 -14.96 9.98 -20.16
N GLN A 121 -15.07 11.27 -19.90
CA GLN A 121 -14.59 12.35 -20.77
C GLN A 121 -13.23 12.85 -20.30
N ASN A 122 -12.46 13.44 -21.22
CA ASN A 122 -11.15 14.02 -20.93
C ASN A 122 -11.25 15.49 -20.51
N GLY A 123 -10.27 15.93 -19.72
CA GLY A 123 -10.18 17.34 -19.32
C GLY A 123 -11.26 17.76 -18.32
N ILE A 124 -11.72 16.87 -17.48
CA ILE A 124 -12.79 17.18 -16.53
C ILE A 124 -12.19 17.59 -15.18
N THR A 125 -12.69 18.70 -14.66
CA THR A 125 -12.40 19.15 -13.29
C THR A 125 -13.68 19.14 -12.47
N ILE A 126 -13.65 18.48 -11.29
CA ILE A 126 -14.72 18.61 -10.29
C ILE A 126 -14.19 19.44 -9.13
N VAL A 127 -14.91 20.51 -8.79
CA VAL A 127 -14.50 21.40 -7.72
C VAL A 127 -15.66 21.72 -6.79
N GLY A 128 -15.46 21.50 -5.49
CA GLY A 128 -16.39 21.89 -4.43
C GLY A 128 -16.02 23.20 -3.75
N ALA A 129 -16.70 23.54 -2.67
CA ALA A 129 -16.46 24.73 -1.86
C ALA A 129 -15.39 24.49 -0.76
N GLY A 130 -15.07 23.25 -0.47
CA GLY A 130 -14.11 22.83 0.54
C GLY A 130 -14.36 21.40 1.00
N LYS A 131 -13.32 20.75 1.52
CA LYS A 131 -13.41 19.35 2.01
C LYS A 131 -14.06 19.20 3.39
N GLY A 132 -14.34 20.32 4.07
CA GLY A 132 -14.81 20.30 5.46
C GLY A 132 -13.81 19.69 6.43
N VAL A 133 -14.30 19.21 7.57
CA VAL A 133 -13.48 18.59 8.62
C VAL A 133 -13.91 17.14 8.87
N LYS A 134 -13.02 16.35 9.50
CA LYS A 134 -13.32 14.97 9.89
C LYS A 134 -14.61 14.87 10.70
N GLY A 135 -15.44 13.86 10.41
CA GLY A 135 -16.73 13.63 11.04
C GLY A 135 -17.89 14.42 10.43
N GLU A 136 -17.60 15.32 9.50
CA GLU A 136 -18.62 16.15 8.85
C GLU A 136 -19.24 15.40 7.66
N GLY A 137 -20.32 14.66 7.94
CA GLY A 137 -21.08 13.91 6.93
C GLY A 137 -22.11 14.74 6.18
N THR A 138 -22.21 16.03 6.46
CA THR A 138 -23.10 16.99 5.78
C THR A 138 -22.32 18.25 5.46
N GLY A 139 -22.57 18.81 4.27
CA GLY A 139 -21.91 20.04 3.85
C GLY A 139 -22.40 21.26 4.62
N THR A 140 -21.50 22.22 4.79
CA THR A 140 -21.75 23.52 5.44
C THR A 140 -21.67 24.65 4.41
N ALA A 141 -21.70 25.90 4.87
CA ALA A 141 -21.49 27.06 3.98
C ALA A 141 -20.10 27.09 3.33
N ASN A 142 -19.13 26.34 3.87
CA ASN A 142 -17.73 26.32 3.41
C ASN A 142 -17.26 24.95 2.96
N SER A 143 -18.17 23.97 2.84
CA SER A 143 -17.81 22.61 2.42
C SER A 143 -18.83 22.00 1.49
N THR A 144 -18.36 21.16 0.58
CA THR A 144 -19.17 20.34 -0.31
C THR A 144 -18.99 18.88 0.06
N VAL A 145 -20.06 18.19 0.46
CA VAL A 145 -20.03 16.78 0.83
C VAL A 145 -20.91 15.96 -0.12
N LEU A 146 -20.29 14.99 -0.80
CA LEU A 146 -20.97 14.02 -1.65
C LEU A 146 -21.28 12.78 -0.83
N VAL A 147 -22.55 12.51 -0.58
CA VAL A 147 -23.02 11.44 0.32
C VAL A 147 -23.54 10.26 -0.48
N PHE A 148 -23.00 9.06 -0.23
CA PHE A 148 -23.40 7.83 -0.90
C PHE A 148 -23.99 6.79 0.06
N THR A 149 -24.54 7.22 1.18
CA THR A 149 -25.08 6.31 2.22
C THR A 149 -26.21 5.43 1.69
N THR A 150 -27.04 5.95 0.80
CA THR A 150 -28.17 5.24 0.17
C THR A 150 -27.84 4.62 -1.18
N ALA A 151 -26.60 4.77 -1.64
CA ALA A 151 -26.19 4.24 -2.94
C ALA A 151 -26.29 2.70 -3.00
N ALA A 152 -26.42 2.18 -4.21
CA ALA A 152 -26.47 0.76 -4.48
C ALA A 152 -25.22 0.04 -3.93
N ALA A 153 -25.38 -1.20 -3.51
CA ALA A 153 -24.27 -2.02 -3.02
C ALA A 153 -23.14 -2.09 -4.07
N ASN A 154 -21.89 -2.03 -3.62
CA ASN A 154 -20.70 -2.03 -4.47
C ASN A 154 -20.54 -0.81 -5.40
N SER A 155 -21.30 0.27 -5.22
CA SER A 155 -21.10 1.51 -5.96
C SER A 155 -19.90 2.28 -5.45
N ASN A 156 -19.07 2.78 -6.38
CA ASN A 156 -18.06 3.80 -6.05
C ASN A 156 -18.75 5.15 -5.77
N GLY A 157 -18.04 6.08 -5.17
CA GLY A 157 -18.46 7.48 -5.10
C GLY A 157 -18.24 8.17 -6.44
N LEU A 158 -17.00 8.51 -6.75
CA LEU A 158 -16.58 8.93 -8.09
C LEU A 158 -15.96 7.74 -8.80
N ASP A 159 -16.32 7.51 -10.06
CA ASP A 159 -15.78 6.47 -10.93
C ASP A 159 -15.31 7.09 -12.26
N VAL A 160 -14.01 7.20 -12.44
CA VAL A 160 -13.42 8.00 -13.51
C VAL A 160 -12.50 7.17 -14.39
N VAL A 161 -12.67 7.33 -15.70
CA VAL A 161 -11.70 6.91 -16.72
C VAL A 161 -11.56 8.08 -17.69
N GLY A 162 -10.37 8.67 -17.77
CA GLY A 162 -10.16 9.82 -18.66
C GLY A 162 -8.75 10.39 -18.53
N LYS A 163 -8.39 11.25 -19.45
CA LYS A 163 -7.13 11.96 -19.45
C LYS A 163 -7.34 13.36 -18.87
N ARG A 164 -6.37 13.85 -18.09
CA ARG A 164 -6.39 15.16 -17.46
C ARG A 164 -7.66 15.36 -16.60
N PHE A 165 -7.73 14.59 -15.52
CA PHE A 165 -8.81 14.68 -14.55
C PHE A 165 -8.33 15.34 -13.26
N GLU A 166 -9.10 16.29 -12.76
CA GLU A 166 -8.87 16.90 -11.45
C GLU A 166 -10.12 16.81 -10.58
N VAL A 167 -9.93 16.46 -9.31
CA VAL A 167 -10.96 16.61 -8.26
C VAL A 167 -10.38 17.32 -7.06
N ARG A 168 -11.08 18.35 -6.56
CA ARG A 168 -10.59 19.14 -5.43
C ARG A 168 -11.68 19.81 -4.61
N ASP A 169 -11.29 20.15 -3.38
CA ASP A 169 -12.09 20.98 -2.47
C ASP A 169 -13.47 20.40 -2.15
N LEU A 170 -13.55 19.11 -1.89
CA LEU A 170 -14.79 18.40 -1.52
C LEU A 170 -14.54 17.20 -0.62
N ALA A 171 -15.61 16.66 -0.05
CA ALA A 171 -15.59 15.38 0.65
C ALA A 171 -16.47 14.33 -0.03
N VAL A 172 -16.07 13.06 0.07
CA VAL A 172 -16.85 11.87 -0.30
C VAL A 172 -17.15 11.07 0.96
N TRP A 173 -18.42 10.87 1.24
CA TRP A 173 -18.90 10.27 2.49
C TRP A 173 -19.66 8.97 2.23
N ASN A 174 -19.27 7.90 2.94
CA ASN A 174 -19.95 6.60 2.95
C ASN A 174 -20.16 5.95 1.57
N ALA A 175 -19.19 6.04 0.66
CA ALA A 175 -19.22 5.28 -0.57
C ALA A 175 -19.31 3.77 -0.26
N LYS A 176 -20.04 3.00 -1.08
CA LYS A 176 -20.29 1.57 -0.81
C LYS A 176 -19.12 0.68 -1.16
N LYS A 177 -18.24 1.15 -2.05
CA LYS A 177 -17.02 0.46 -2.45
C LYS A 177 -15.83 1.40 -2.30
N ASP A 178 -15.39 2.04 -3.37
CA ASP A 178 -14.27 2.99 -3.35
C ASP A 178 -14.81 4.41 -3.37
N ALA A 179 -14.22 5.32 -2.57
CA ALA A 179 -14.76 6.67 -2.52
C ALA A 179 -14.43 7.47 -3.79
N VAL A 180 -13.16 7.48 -4.23
CA VAL A 180 -12.74 8.11 -5.49
C VAL A 180 -11.89 7.12 -6.26
N ARG A 181 -12.50 6.41 -7.22
CA ARG A 181 -11.81 5.46 -8.09
C ARG A 181 -11.47 6.10 -9.42
N ILE A 182 -10.21 6.09 -9.78
CA ILE A 182 -9.72 6.58 -11.07
C ILE A 182 -8.92 5.46 -11.72
N GLU A 183 -9.42 4.90 -12.80
CA GLU A 183 -8.79 3.76 -13.47
C GLU A 183 -8.34 4.11 -14.88
N SER A 184 -7.20 3.56 -15.31
CA SER A 184 -6.69 3.66 -16.68
C SER A 184 -6.65 5.10 -17.20
N SER A 185 -6.21 6.03 -16.35
CA SER A 185 -6.24 7.47 -16.58
C SER A 185 -4.85 8.06 -16.62
N THR A 186 -4.70 9.22 -17.23
CA THR A 186 -3.44 9.96 -17.25
C THR A 186 -3.65 11.40 -16.79
N ASP A 187 -2.60 12.01 -16.22
CA ASP A 187 -2.63 13.39 -15.72
C ASP A 187 -3.78 13.60 -14.70
N VAL A 188 -3.66 12.91 -13.58
CA VAL A 188 -4.69 12.85 -12.52
C VAL A 188 -4.26 13.70 -11.33
N ILE A 189 -5.12 14.59 -10.87
CA ILE A 189 -4.90 15.40 -9.67
C ILE A 189 -6.05 15.22 -8.69
N MET A 190 -5.73 14.80 -7.47
CA MET A 190 -6.63 14.81 -6.32
C MET A 190 -6.06 15.75 -5.27
N ARG A 191 -6.73 16.86 -5.01
CA ARG A 191 -6.20 17.91 -4.14
C ARG A 191 -7.23 18.39 -3.14
N ARG A 192 -6.90 18.39 -1.85
CA ARG A 192 -7.81 18.81 -0.77
C ARG A 192 -9.15 18.09 -0.85
N VAL A 193 -9.09 16.77 -1.03
CA VAL A 193 -10.25 15.88 -1.00
C VAL A 193 -10.24 15.13 0.33
N ARG A 194 -11.40 15.00 0.96
CA ARG A 194 -11.59 14.13 2.13
C ARG A 194 -12.46 12.95 1.75
N THR A 195 -12.00 11.75 2.06
CA THR A 195 -12.78 10.52 1.95
C THR A 195 -13.01 9.94 3.33
N GLU A 196 -14.25 9.59 3.66
CA GLU A 196 -14.55 9.15 5.03
C GLU A 196 -15.77 8.23 5.10
N TRP A 197 -15.68 7.23 5.96
CA TRP A 197 -16.81 6.41 6.38
C TRP A 197 -17.16 6.71 7.84
N ALA A 198 -18.47 6.79 8.12
CA ALA A 198 -18.97 7.13 9.46
C ALA A 198 -18.67 6.08 10.52
N LYS A 199 -18.59 4.81 10.10
CA LYS A 199 -18.32 3.71 11.02
C LYS A 199 -16.82 3.51 11.20
N VAL A 200 -16.41 3.34 12.42
CA VAL A 200 -15.02 3.09 12.80
C VAL A 200 -14.82 1.58 12.95
N ASN A 201 -13.71 1.03 12.41
CA ASN A 201 -13.37 -0.40 12.49
C ASN A 201 -14.45 -1.34 11.93
N ASP A 202 -15.11 -0.95 10.84
CA ASP A 202 -16.14 -1.79 10.21
C ASP A 202 -15.60 -2.37 8.88
N GLU A 203 -15.51 -3.70 8.80
CA GLU A 203 -15.11 -4.41 7.57
C GLU A 203 -16.06 -4.17 6.39
N ASN A 204 -17.27 -3.66 6.65
CA ASN A 204 -18.26 -3.33 5.63
C ASN A 204 -18.15 -1.88 5.12
N ASN A 205 -17.19 -1.11 5.61
CA ASN A 205 -16.85 0.16 4.97
C ASN A 205 -16.31 -0.08 3.57
N GLY A 206 -16.30 0.93 2.73
CA GLY A 206 -15.65 0.82 1.44
C GLY A 206 -14.14 0.55 1.59
N LYS A 207 -13.55 -0.02 0.53
CA LYS A 207 -12.17 -0.49 0.59
C LYS A 207 -11.18 0.66 0.50
N TYR A 208 -11.27 1.48 -0.54
CA TYR A 208 -10.29 2.50 -0.84
C TYR A 208 -10.86 3.91 -0.78
N GLY A 209 -10.14 4.79 -0.10
CA GLY A 209 -10.49 6.21 -0.07
C GLY A 209 -10.15 6.89 -1.40
N LEU A 210 -8.88 7.21 -1.62
CA LEU A 210 -8.38 7.74 -2.88
C LEU A 210 -7.69 6.60 -3.64
N TYR A 211 -8.22 6.23 -4.81
CA TYR A 211 -7.89 4.99 -5.50
C TYR A 211 -7.58 5.20 -6.99
N PRO A 212 -6.42 5.79 -7.35
CA PRO A 212 -5.91 5.70 -8.71
C PRO A 212 -5.29 4.32 -8.96
N VAL A 213 -5.67 3.68 -10.06
CA VAL A 213 -5.19 2.36 -10.46
C VAL A 213 -4.97 2.29 -11.97
N LYS A 214 -3.93 1.58 -12.41
CA LYS A 214 -3.56 1.46 -13.83
C LYS A 214 -3.44 2.81 -14.53
N SER A 215 -2.94 3.79 -13.82
CA SER A 215 -2.91 5.18 -14.25
C SER A 215 -1.48 5.68 -14.43
N LYS A 216 -1.33 6.90 -14.94
CA LYS A 216 -0.03 7.52 -15.15
C LYS A 216 -0.07 9.00 -14.84
N PHE A 217 1.02 9.53 -14.25
CA PHE A 217 1.11 10.92 -13.81
C PHE A 217 -0.01 11.29 -12.82
N VAL A 218 0.10 10.78 -11.60
CA VAL A 218 -0.90 10.94 -10.54
C VAL A 218 -0.36 11.82 -9.43
N VAL A 219 -1.12 12.84 -9.01
CA VAL A 219 -0.85 13.62 -7.81
C VAL A 219 -2.00 13.47 -6.82
N ILE A 220 -1.66 13.16 -5.58
CA ILE A 220 -2.56 13.19 -4.42
C ILE A 220 -1.93 14.10 -3.38
N GLU A 221 -2.53 15.27 -3.14
CA GLU A 221 -1.95 16.23 -2.22
C GLU A 221 -2.98 16.93 -1.33
N ASP A 222 -2.58 17.22 -0.08
CA ASP A 222 -3.39 17.91 0.92
C ASP A 222 -4.75 17.23 1.19
N CYS A 223 -4.82 15.92 0.93
CA CYS A 223 -6.03 15.11 1.08
C CYS A 223 -6.10 14.46 2.47
N GLU A 224 -7.29 13.98 2.80
CA GLU A 224 -7.55 13.26 4.05
C GLU A 224 -8.36 11.97 3.77
N ALA A 225 -7.98 10.86 4.42
CA ALA A 225 -8.68 9.59 4.26
C ALA A 225 -8.91 8.90 5.61
N TYR A 226 -10.17 8.53 5.89
CA TYR A 226 -10.58 7.99 7.18
C TYR A 226 -11.48 6.76 7.06
N ASN A 227 -11.22 5.76 7.90
CA ASN A 227 -12.06 4.59 8.13
C ASN A 227 -12.25 3.65 6.92
N ALA A 228 -11.32 3.64 5.97
CA ALA A 228 -11.31 2.68 4.88
C ALA A 228 -11.04 1.26 5.39
N ALA A 229 -11.80 0.27 4.91
CA ALA A 229 -11.64 -1.13 5.30
C ALA A 229 -10.45 -1.83 4.60
N ASP A 230 -9.71 -1.09 3.80
CA ASP A 230 -8.49 -1.50 3.13
C ASP A 230 -7.46 -0.35 3.22
N ALA A 231 -7.30 0.48 2.20
CA ALA A 231 -6.37 1.60 2.26
C ALA A 231 -7.07 2.96 2.19
N GLY A 232 -6.63 3.90 3.05
CA GLY A 232 -7.08 5.30 2.98
C GLY A 232 -6.67 5.94 1.66
N ILE A 233 -5.40 5.81 1.29
CA ILE A 233 -4.83 6.26 0.02
C ILE A 233 -4.15 5.07 -0.63
N TYR A 234 -4.58 4.71 -1.82
CA TYR A 234 -4.01 3.63 -2.62
C TYR A 234 -3.52 4.16 -3.95
N VAL A 235 -2.33 3.75 -4.35
CA VAL A 235 -1.79 3.96 -5.70
C VAL A 235 -1.32 2.62 -6.23
N GLY A 236 -1.97 2.09 -7.25
CA GLY A 236 -1.62 0.76 -7.77
C GLY A 236 -1.49 0.69 -9.27
N GLN A 237 -0.56 -0.15 -9.72
CA GLN A 237 -0.32 -0.41 -11.14
C GLN A 237 -0.15 0.89 -11.94
N THR A 238 0.54 1.85 -11.32
CA THR A 238 0.63 3.24 -11.77
C THR A 238 2.09 3.60 -12.08
N GLU A 239 2.29 4.50 -13.00
CA GLU A 239 3.61 5.07 -13.30
C GLU A 239 3.61 6.56 -12.99
N TYR A 240 4.66 7.04 -12.32
CA TYR A 240 4.83 8.45 -11.92
C TYR A 240 3.72 8.94 -10.98
N ALA A 241 3.88 8.67 -9.71
CA ALA A 241 2.94 9.08 -8.69
C ALA A 241 3.59 10.01 -7.64
N VAL A 242 2.87 11.03 -7.23
CA VAL A 242 3.20 11.90 -6.10
C VAL A 242 2.10 11.84 -5.07
N VAL A 243 2.45 11.43 -3.86
CA VAL A 243 1.54 11.38 -2.72
C VAL A 243 2.13 12.26 -1.62
N ARG A 244 1.63 13.48 -1.44
CA ARG A 244 2.27 14.43 -0.54
C ARG A 244 1.31 15.19 0.36
N ASN A 245 1.78 15.48 1.59
CA ASN A 245 1.08 16.31 2.57
C ASN A 245 -0.33 15.81 2.91
N ASN A 246 -0.55 14.50 2.83
CA ASN A 246 -1.85 13.90 3.11
C ASN A 246 -1.95 13.44 4.56
N VAL A 247 -3.17 13.25 5.03
CA VAL A 247 -3.50 12.65 6.33
C VAL A 247 -4.29 11.38 6.11
N ALA A 248 -3.77 10.25 6.55
CA ALA A 248 -4.45 8.95 6.49
C ALA A 248 -4.58 8.37 7.91
N LYS A 249 -5.80 8.29 8.42
CA LYS A 249 -6.07 7.84 9.80
C LYS A 249 -7.23 6.87 9.88
N GLN A 250 -7.12 5.94 10.83
CA GLN A 250 -8.20 5.00 11.17
C GLN A 250 -8.57 4.05 10.03
N ASN A 251 -7.66 3.81 9.11
CA ASN A 251 -7.80 2.84 8.03
C ASN A 251 -7.12 1.51 8.42
N VAL A 252 -7.26 0.50 7.59
CA VAL A 252 -6.40 -0.69 7.70
C VAL A 252 -4.99 -0.31 7.26
N ALA A 253 -4.75 0.02 6.00
CA ALA A 253 -3.53 0.69 5.59
C ALA A 253 -3.76 2.20 5.48
N GLY A 254 -2.84 3.00 6.01
CA GLY A 254 -2.90 4.45 5.82
C GLY A 254 -2.66 4.81 4.36
N ILE A 255 -1.50 4.45 3.84
CA ILE A 255 -1.07 4.69 2.45
C ILE A 255 -0.54 3.37 1.88
N GLU A 256 -0.98 3.02 0.68
CA GLU A 256 -0.59 1.81 -0.03
C GLU A 256 -0.07 2.14 -1.44
N ILE A 257 1.12 1.64 -1.75
CA ILE A 257 1.76 1.76 -3.07
C ILE A 257 1.96 0.34 -3.61
N GLU A 258 1.16 -0.07 -4.58
CA GLU A 258 1.15 -1.43 -5.10
C GLU A 258 1.58 -1.48 -6.56
N ASN A 259 2.54 -2.34 -6.91
CA ASN A 259 3.00 -2.54 -8.29
C ASN A 259 3.18 -1.22 -9.06
N THR A 260 3.81 -0.24 -8.45
CA THR A 260 3.91 1.13 -8.97
C THR A 260 5.36 1.46 -9.30
N LYS A 261 5.58 2.23 -10.36
CA LYS A 261 6.90 2.73 -10.74
C LYS A 261 7.00 4.22 -10.51
N TYR A 262 8.16 4.65 -9.98
CA TYR A 262 8.47 6.07 -9.82
C TYR A 262 7.46 6.78 -8.91
N ALA A 263 7.29 6.29 -7.69
CA ALA A 263 6.45 6.93 -6.70
C ALA A 263 7.26 7.80 -5.72
N TYR A 264 6.73 8.97 -5.43
CA TYR A 264 7.26 9.92 -4.46
C TYR A 264 6.22 10.16 -3.37
N VAL A 265 6.47 9.59 -2.18
CA VAL A 265 5.55 9.63 -1.04
C VAL A 265 6.18 10.47 0.05
N THR A 266 5.74 11.71 0.26
CA THR A 266 6.47 12.65 1.12
C THR A 266 5.58 13.54 1.97
N GLY A 267 6.04 13.83 3.20
CA GLY A 267 5.38 14.77 4.10
C GLY A 267 3.99 14.33 4.56
N ASN A 268 3.66 13.06 4.46
CA ASN A 268 2.35 12.54 4.87
C ASN A 268 2.33 12.19 6.36
N LEU A 269 1.14 12.25 6.95
CA LEU A 269 0.85 11.73 8.28
C LEU A 269 0.01 10.46 8.15
N ALA A 270 0.58 9.32 8.54
CA ALA A 270 -0.13 8.05 8.70
C ALA A 270 -0.22 7.71 10.20
N GLU A 271 -1.39 7.88 10.79
CA GLU A 271 -1.59 7.75 12.23
C GLU A 271 -2.86 6.98 12.57
N ASP A 272 -2.78 6.17 13.63
CA ASP A 272 -3.95 5.40 14.15
C ASP A 272 -4.59 4.50 13.09
N ASN A 273 -3.77 3.89 12.20
CA ASN A 273 -4.18 2.83 11.28
C ASN A 273 -3.77 1.45 11.87
N THR A 274 -4.10 0.36 11.19
CA THR A 274 -3.52 -0.95 11.49
C THR A 274 -2.05 -0.99 11.07
N THR A 275 -1.76 -0.47 9.87
CA THR A 275 -0.41 -0.21 9.37
C THR A 275 -0.33 1.18 8.76
N GLY A 276 0.80 1.85 8.92
CA GLY A 276 0.94 3.22 8.45
C GLY A 276 1.09 3.32 6.93
N LEU A 277 2.08 2.62 6.39
CA LEU A 277 2.43 2.67 4.97
C LEU A 277 2.80 1.27 4.47
N VAL A 278 2.35 0.90 3.29
CA VAL A 278 2.70 -0.36 2.64
C VAL A 278 3.21 -0.13 1.22
N VAL A 279 4.23 -0.91 0.84
CA VAL A 279 4.79 -0.94 -0.52
C VAL A 279 4.81 -2.40 -0.96
N PHE A 280 3.99 -2.73 -1.93
CA PHE A 280 3.80 -4.11 -2.38
C PHE A 280 4.11 -4.28 -3.86
N ASP A 281 4.70 -5.44 -4.18
CA ASP A 281 4.51 -6.05 -5.49
C ASP A 281 3.75 -7.35 -5.33
N LEU A 282 2.69 -7.53 -6.09
CA LEU A 282 1.86 -8.73 -6.09
C LEU A 282 1.85 -9.40 -7.47
N PRO A 283 1.81 -10.75 -7.53
CA PRO A 283 1.78 -11.46 -8.79
C PRO A 283 0.48 -11.20 -9.57
N GLY A 284 0.54 -11.35 -10.89
CA GLY A 284 -0.61 -11.15 -11.78
C GLY A 284 -0.87 -9.70 -12.19
N ASN A 285 -0.18 -8.73 -11.61
CA ASN A 285 -0.28 -7.33 -12.01
C ASN A 285 0.61 -7.00 -13.22
N PRO A 286 0.19 -6.10 -14.12
CA PRO A 286 0.91 -5.82 -15.36
C PRO A 286 2.20 -5.00 -15.14
N ILE A 287 2.29 -4.26 -14.02
CA ILE A 287 3.43 -3.42 -13.69
C ILE A 287 4.23 -4.09 -12.58
N LYS A 288 5.56 -4.09 -12.74
CA LYS A 288 6.50 -4.42 -11.66
C LYS A 288 6.92 -3.13 -11.00
N GLY A 289 6.72 -3.04 -9.69
CA GLY A 289 7.07 -1.86 -8.90
C GLY A 289 8.58 -1.66 -8.83
N THR A 290 9.00 -0.42 -8.89
CA THR A 290 10.40 -0.02 -8.70
C THR A 290 10.52 1.47 -8.44
N ASP A 291 11.64 1.87 -7.85
CA ASP A 291 12.00 3.29 -7.68
C ASP A 291 10.94 4.06 -6.85
N ILE A 292 10.67 3.53 -5.66
CA ILE A 292 9.73 4.13 -4.70
C ILE A 292 10.53 4.92 -3.66
N ARG A 293 10.20 6.19 -3.47
CA ARG A 293 10.80 7.06 -2.46
C ARG A 293 9.77 7.45 -1.41
N VAL A 294 10.05 7.09 -0.17
CA VAL A 294 9.22 7.40 1.01
C VAL A 294 10.02 8.35 1.90
N LEU A 295 9.70 9.64 1.82
CA LEU A 295 10.54 10.70 2.38
C LEU A 295 9.77 11.56 3.37
N ASP A 296 10.40 11.89 4.50
CA ASP A 296 9.92 12.91 5.45
C ASP A 296 8.46 12.68 5.94
N ASN A 297 8.00 11.42 5.99
CA ASN A 297 6.67 11.09 6.49
C ASN A 297 6.70 10.89 8.01
N VAL A 298 5.54 11.12 8.63
CA VAL A 298 5.28 10.83 10.05
C VAL A 298 4.35 9.61 10.14
N ILE A 299 4.86 8.50 10.68
CA ILE A 299 4.21 7.19 10.69
C ILE A 299 4.12 6.75 12.16
N ILE A 300 2.99 7.02 12.81
CA ILE A 300 2.90 6.94 14.28
C ILE A 300 1.61 6.29 14.77
N ASN A 301 1.70 5.62 15.93
CA ASN A 301 0.54 5.07 16.63
C ASN A 301 -0.33 4.11 15.78
N ASN A 302 0.22 3.42 14.81
CA ASN A 302 -0.55 2.55 13.91
C ASN A 302 -0.85 1.19 14.56
N ASN A 303 -1.62 1.20 15.66
CA ASN A 303 -1.89 0.05 16.51
C ASN A 303 -3.35 -0.41 16.48
N ARG A 304 -4.11 0.04 15.50
CA ARG A 304 -5.51 -0.33 15.36
C ARG A 304 -5.63 -1.80 14.96
N ASN A 305 -6.51 -2.53 15.64
CA ASN A 305 -6.80 -3.90 15.24
C ASN A 305 -7.14 -3.95 13.74
N ASN A 306 -6.59 -4.93 13.04
CA ASN A 306 -6.87 -5.09 11.63
C ASN A 306 -8.33 -5.53 11.45
N PHE A 307 -9.13 -4.67 10.86
CA PHE A 307 -10.56 -4.90 10.62
C PHE A 307 -10.88 -5.20 9.15
N ALA A 308 -9.86 -5.37 8.29
CA ALA A 308 -10.09 -5.82 6.92
C ALA A 308 -10.79 -7.18 6.90
N SER A 309 -11.68 -7.38 5.96
CA SER A 309 -12.30 -8.68 5.73
C SER A 309 -11.25 -9.74 5.43
N VAL A 310 -11.40 -10.91 6.02
CA VAL A 310 -10.51 -12.07 5.82
C VAL A 310 -11.16 -13.17 4.98
N ALA A 311 -12.20 -12.82 4.22
CA ALA A 311 -12.79 -13.73 3.23
C ALA A 311 -11.76 -14.14 2.17
N ALA A 312 -11.99 -15.24 1.47
CA ALA A 312 -11.05 -15.80 0.48
C ALA A 312 -10.67 -14.83 -0.65
N SER A 313 -11.44 -13.76 -0.86
CA SER A 313 -11.17 -12.69 -1.81
C SER A 313 -10.64 -11.41 -1.14
N SER A 314 -10.14 -11.51 0.09
CA SER A 314 -9.67 -10.35 0.85
C SER A 314 -8.35 -9.83 0.29
N SER A 315 -8.10 -8.54 0.57
CA SER A 315 -6.86 -7.89 0.17
C SER A 315 -5.66 -8.36 0.99
N THR A 316 -4.46 -8.14 0.46
CA THR A 316 -3.19 -8.48 1.11
C THR A 316 -3.03 -7.78 2.45
N VAL A 317 -3.54 -6.55 2.60
CA VAL A 317 -3.44 -5.81 3.88
C VAL A 317 -4.24 -6.47 5.01
N SER A 318 -5.17 -7.37 4.70
CA SER A 318 -5.84 -8.18 5.73
C SER A 318 -4.88 -9.07 6.53
N GLN A 319 -3.68 -9.34 5.99
CA GLN A 319 -2.65 -10.16 6.62
C GLN A 319 -1.63 -9.36 7.42
N VAL A 320 -1.61 -8.04 7.27
CA VAL A 320 -0.62 -7.19 7.95
C VAL A 320 -0.90 -7.14 9.46
N PRO A 321 0.12 -7.41 10.30
CA PRO A 321 -0.02 -7.30 11.74
C PRO A 321 -0.38 -5.88 12.18
N ALA A 322 -1.29 -5.73 13.12
CA ALA A 322 -1.54 -4.46 13.77
C ALA A 322 -0.28 -3.97 14.50
N GLY A 323 -0.05 -2.68 14.48
CA GLY A 323 1.17 -2.13 15.08
C GLY A 323 2.36 -2.08 14.11
N THR A 324 2.12 -2.21 12.81
CA THR A 324 3.16 -2.09 11.79
C THR A 324 3.25 -0.66 11.29
N GLY A 325 4.44 -0.07 11.35
CA GLY A 325 4.69 1.26 10.79
C GLY A 325 4.73 1.22 9.27
N THR A 326 5.72 0.55 8.70
CA THR A 326 5.88 0.38 7.25
C THR A 326 6.07 -1.08 6.90
N PHE A 327 5.35 -1.54 5.87
CA PHE A 327 5.38 -2.92 5.40
C PHE A 327 5.81 -2.96 3.93
N ILE A 328 6.99 -3.54 3.65
CA ILE A 328 7.54 -3.68 2.30
C ILE A 328 7.50 -5.15 1.92
N LEU A 329 6.88 -5.50 0.80
CA LEU A 329 6.70 -6.88 0.35
C LEU A 329 7.07 -7.04 -1.12
N ALA A 330 7.98 -7.94 -1.43
CA ALA A 330 8.40 -8.28 -2.80
C ALA A 330 8.83 -7.07 -3.65
N SER A 331 9.18 -5.96 -3.02
CA SER A 331 9.44 -4.68 -3.69
C SER A 331 10.93 -4.44 -3.86
N ARG A 332 11.26 -3.67 -4.90
CA ARG A 332 12.66 -3.40 -5.27
C ARG A 332 12.92 -1.92 -5.42
N ARG A 333 14.13 -1.51 -5.05
CA ARG A 333 14.59 -0.13 -5.13
C ARG A 333 13.66 0.82 -4.39
N VAL A 334 13.52 0.57 -3.07
CA VAL A 334 12.71 1.38 -2.16
C VAL A 334 13.63 2.18 -1.24
N GLU A 335 13.50 3.49 -1.23
CA GLU A 335 14.22 4.40 -0.33
C GLU A 335 13.28 4.95 0.76
N LEU A 336 13.69 4.77 2.01
CA LEU A 336 13.07 5.33 3.20
C LEU A 336 14.03 6.33 3.83
N LYS A 337 13.74 7.65 3.76
CA LYS A 337 14.64 8.69 4.23
C LYS A 337 13.89 9.79 4.97
N GLY A 338 14.46 10.26 6.06
CA GLY A 338 13.90 11.40 6.82
C GLY A 338 12.58 11.11 7.52
N ASN A 339 12.07 9.86 7.48
CA ASN A 339 10.81 9.52 8.10
C ASN A 339 10.93 9.43 9.62
N THR A 340 9.80 9.59 10.29
CA THR A 340 9.68 9.36 11.72
C THR A 340 8.71 8.23 12.00
N TRP A 341 9.17 7.21 12.76
CA TRP A 341 8.34 6.16 13.33
C TRP A 341 8.26 6.35 14.84
N GLU A 342 7.06 6.22 15.39
CA GLU A 342 6.81 6.35 16.81
C GLU A 342 5.61 5.51 17.23
N ASN A 343 5.76 4.72 18.29
CA ASN A 343 4.67 3.92 18.89
C ASN A 343 3.93 3.01 17.90
N ASN A 344 4.63 2.40 16.94
CA ASN A 344 4.10 1.31 16.15
C ASN A 344 4.47 0.01 16.88
N ASN A 345 3.55 -0.55 17.66
CA ASN A 345 3.88 -1.47 18.76
C ASN A 345 4.36 -2.86 18.32
N SER A 346 4.09 -3.29 17.10
CA SER A 346 4.64 -4.54 16.57
C SER A 346 6.03 -4.34 16.00
N LEU A 347 6.18 -3.41 15.06
CA LEU A 347 7.47 -3.10 14.43
C LEU A 347 7.38 -1.81 13.59
N ASP A 348 8.52 -1.14 13.43
CA ASP A 348 8.56 0.10 12.65
C ASP A 348 8.62 -0.18 11.14
N VAL A 349 9.52 -1.07 10.70
CA VAL A 349 9.70 -1.42 9.29
C VAL A 349 9.81 -2.94 9.11
N ALA A 350 8.96 -3.51 8.25
CA ALA A 350 9.08 -4.89 7.79
C ALA A 350 9.56 -4.94 6.34
N VAL A 351 10.53 -5.79 6.05
CA VAL A 351 10.98 -6.13 4.70
C VAL A 351 10.75 -7.62 4.49
N LEU A 352 9.76 -7.95 3.70
CA LEU A 352 9.29 -9.31 3.54
C LEU A 352 9.35 -9.78 2.09
N SER A 353 9.53 -11.07 1.93
CA SER A 353 9.33 -11.77 0.68
C SER A 353 7.83 -11.92 0.38
N GLY A 354 7.46 -11.91 -0.88
CA GLY A 354 6.13 -12.24 -1.35
C GLY A 354 5.65 -13.63 -0.91
N LEU A 355 6.56 -14.55 -0.66
CA LEU A 355 6.26 -15.89 -0.15
C LEU A 355 5.61 -15.87 1.23
N SER A 356 5.72 -14.77 1.96
CA SER A 356 5.02 -14.58 3.24
C SER A 356 3.50 -14.45 3.09
N ILE A 357 3.02 -14.10 1.89
CA ILE A 357 1.59 -13.90 1.57
C ILE A 357 1.13 -14.93 0.53
N GLU A 358 1.86 -15.06 -0.58
CA GLU A 358 1.60 -16.04 -1.63
C GLU A 358 2.77 -17.05 -1.69
N PRO A 359 2.60 -18.21 -1.05
CA PRO A 359 3.71 -19.15 -0.86
C PRO A 359 4.09 -19.95 -2.12
N ASP A 360 3.33 -19.87 -3.20
CA ASP A 360 3.66 -20.54 -4.46
C ASP A 360 4.63 -19.69 -5.31
N PRO A 361 5.94 -20.04 -5.36
CA PRO A 361 6.92 -19.27 -6.14
C PRO A 361 6.64 -19.30 -7.65
N THR A 362 5.84 -20.25 -8.14
CA THR A 362 5.53 -20.36 -9.56
C THR A 362 4.57 -19.25 -10.03
N LEU A 363 3.71 -18.75 -9.15
CA LEU A 363 2.83 -17.62 -9.44
C LEU A 363 3.64 -16.34 -9.62
N TRP A 364 4.68 -16.14 -8.83
CA TRP A 364 5.61 -15.03 -8.96
C TRP A 364 6.37 -15.09 -10.27
N ALA A 365 6.96 -16.24 -10.58
CA ALA A 365 7.72 -16.45 -11.81
C ALA A 365 6.84 -16.30 -13.06
N ALA A 366 5.61 -16.77 -13.05
CA ALA A 366 4.67 -16.63 -14.16
C ALA A 366 4.34 -15.16 -14.46
N GLY A 367 4.26 -14.31 -13.43
CA GLY A 367 4.13 -12.86 -13.57
C GLY A 367 5.43 -12.15 -13.97
N GLY A 368 6.55 -12.89 -14.06
CA GLY A 368 7.88 -12.32 -14.27
C GLY A 368 8.34 -11.45 -13.09
N LEU A 369 7.75 -11.63 -11.92
CA LEU A 369 8.15 -10.99 -10.66
C LEU A 369 9.09 -11.91 -9.90
N ASN A 370 9.99 -11.32 -9.11
CA ASN A 370 10.67 -12.02 -8.05
C ASN A 370 9.84 -11.90 -6.78
N PHE A 371 9.83 -12.94 -5.99
CA PHE A 371 9.14 -12.91 -4.69
C PHE A 371 9.95 -12.17 -3.62
N ASP A 372 11.26 -12.01 -3.79
CA ASP A 372 12.14 -11.36 -2.83
C ASP A 372 12.06 -9.83 -2.95
N SER A 373 12.07 -9.14 -1.81
CA SER A 373 12.41 -7.72 -1.76
C SER A 373 13.91 -7.55 -2.02
N ALA A 374 14.33 -6.46 -2.66
CA ALA A 374 15.73 -6.16 -2.85
C ALA A 374 16.02 -4.68 -3.02
N ASP A 375 17.24 -4.27 -2.75
CA ASP A 375 17.67 -2.88 -2.83
C ASP A 375 16.77 -1.97 -1.97
N ILE A 376 16.75 -2.20 -0.66
CA ILE A 376 15.97 -1.41 0.30
C ILE A 376 16.92 -0.49 1.06
N ASN A 377 16.81 0.82 0.90
CA ASN A 377 17.68 1.79 1.55
C ASN A 377 16.94 2.58 2.63
N ILE A 378 17.29 2.33 3.90
CA ILE A 378 16.66 2.93 5.08
C ILE A 378 17.72 3.81 5.77
N HIS A 379 17.65 5.14 5.54
CA HIS A 379 18.71 6.01 6.02
C HIS A 379 18.22 7.38 6.47
N GLY A 380 18.94 7.97 7.44
CA GLY A 380 18.65 9.30 7.93
C GLY A 380 17.26 9.46 8.54
N ASN A 381 16.66 8.40 9.04
CA ASN A 381 15.34 8.38 9.66
C ASN A 381 15.43 8.55 11.18
N THR A 382 14.28 8.76 11.82
CA THR A 382 14.14 8.83 13.28
C THR A 382 13.17 7.78 13.78
N PHE A 383 13.66 6.88 14.62
CA PHE A 383 12.88 5.88 15.33
C PHE A 383 12.75 6.32 16.78
N LYS A 384 11.53 6.48 17.29
CA LYS A 384 11.29 7.05 18.64
C LYS A 384 10.85 6.01 19.67
N GLY A 385 10.71 4.74 19.28
CA GLY A 385 10.31 3.64 20.15
C GLY A 385 8.88 3.16 19.90
N GLY A 386 8.51 2.10 20.61
CA GLY A 386 7.25 1.37 20.47
C GLY A 386 7.41 0.03 19.76
N SER A 387 8.36 -0.11 18.84
CA SER A 387 8.63 -1.36 18.12
C SER A 387 8.90 -2.52 19.08
N GLY A 388 8.16 -3.62 18.92
CA GLY A 388 8.25 -4.80 19.77
C GLY A 388 7.59 -4.69 21.15
N ASP A 389 7.00 -3.56 21.51
CA ASP A 389 6.40 -3.35 22.84
C ASP A 389 5.13 -4.18 23.03
N GLN A 390 4.32 -4.29 21.99
CA GLN A 390 3.10 -5.10 21.99
C GLN A 390 2.82 -5.65 20.61
N VAL A 391 3.43 -6.78 20.28
CA VAL A 391 3.25 -7.42 18.98
C VAL A 391 1.82 -7.95 18.82
N ASP A 392 1.22 -7.70 17.66
CA ASP A 392 -0.12 -8.20 17.32
C ASP A 392 -0.19 -9.73 17.44
N ASN A 393 -1.06 -10.20 18.32
CA ASN A 393 -1.28 -11.61 18.59
C ASN A 393 -2.33 -12.26 17.67
N GLY A 394 -2.70 -11.62 16.59
CA GLY A 394 -3.76 -12.09 15.71
C GLY A 394 -5.14 -12.04 16.40
N SER A 395 -5.48 -10.90 16.98
CA SER A 395 -6.67 -10.67 17.80
C SER A 395 -8.00 -11.14 17.20
N LEU A 396 -8.07 -11.34 15.88
CA LEU A 396 -9.23 -11.94 15.20
C LEU A 396 -9.13 -13.44 15.02
N SER A 397 -7.99 -14.03 15.03
CA SER A 397 -7.59 -15.43 15.17
C SER A 397 -6.24 -15.66 14.48
N ALA A 398 -5.43 -16.56 15.03
CA ALA A 398 -4.17 -16.96 14.43
C ALA A 398 -4.34 -17.51 12.99
N GLN A 399 -5.48 -18.13 12.70
CA GLN A 399 -5.82 -18.65 11.37
C GLN A 399 -5.95 -17.57 10.31
N ARG A 400 -6.39 -16.37 10.71
CA ARG A 400 -6.65 -15.26 9.81
C ARG A 400 -5.45 -14.34 9.63
N ARG A 401 -4.52 -14.34 10.61
CA ARG A 401 -3.31 -13.51 10.62
C ARG A 401 -2.11 -14.28 11.15
N PRO A 402 -1.68 -15.32 10.44
CA PRO A 402 -0.65 -16.23 10.92
C PRO A 402 0.70 -15.54 11.16
N LEU A 403 1.05 -14.52 10.38
CA LEU A 403 2.30 -13.78 10.55
C LEU A 403 2.32 -13.04 11.89
N GLY A 404 1.24 -12.33 12.25
CA GLY A 404 1.14 -11.63 13.53
C GLY A 404 1.20 -12.60 14.71
N ALA A 405 0.50 -13.76 14.62
CA ALA A 405 0.52 -14.78 15.64
C ALA A 405 1.93 -15.40 15.85
N LEU A 406 2.66 -15.65 14.76
CA LEU A 406 4.04 -16.15 14.82
C LEU A 406 4.96 -15.13 15.48
N LEU A 407 4.89 -13.88 15.07
CA LEU A 407 5.68 -12.80 15.64
C LEU A 407 5.40 -12.66 17.14
N ALA A 408 4.13 -12.60 17.54
CA ALA A 408 3.74 -12.51 18.93
C ALA A 408 4.28 -13.66 19.77
N ALA A 409 4.22 -14.90 19.26
CA ALA A 409 4.74 -16.07 19.95
C ALA A 409 6.26 -16.03 20.11
N LEU A 410 6.99 -15.66 19.07
CA LEU A 410 8.45 -15.56 19.08
C LEU A 410 8.93 -14.45 20.02
N TYR A 411 8.30 -13.28 19.98
CA TYR A 411 8.65 -12.16 20.86
C TYR A 411 8.31 -12.47 22.31
N ALA A 412 7.16 -13.06 22.60
CA ALA A 412 6.81 -13.48 23.95
C ALA A 412 7.79 -14.52 24.52
N TYR A 413 8.28 -15.44 23.67
CA TYR A 413 9.31 -16.37 24.08
C TYR A 413 10.65 -15.64 24.36
N GLY A 414 11.08 -14.74 23.46
CA GLY A 414 12.31 -13.95 23.64
C GLY A 414 12.30 -13.16 24.95
N GLU A 415 11.15 -12.60 25.34
CA GLU A 415 10.97 -11.90 26.62
C GLU A 415 11.29 -12.81 27.81
N THR A 416 10.88 -14.08 27.76
CA THR A 416 11.23 -15.06 28.82
C THR A 416 12.71 -15.33 28.90
N GLN A 417 13.47 -15.06 27.83
CA GLN A 417 14.92 -15.20 27.79
C GLN A 417 15.67 -13.92 28.20
N GLY A 418 14.94 -12.83 28.52
CA GLY A 418 15.50 -11.53 28.84
C GLY A 418 16.06 -10.77 27.63
N GLU A 419 15.63 -11.13 26.43
CA GLU A 419 16.01 -10.43 25.20
C GLU A 419 15.25 -9.09 25.10
N LEU A 420 15.96 -8.07 24.61
CA LEU A 420 15.32 -6.81 24.29
C LEU A 420 14.57 -6.95 22.97
N ARG A 421 13.30 -6.53 22.98
CA ARG A 421 12.37 -6.69 21.85
C ARG A 421 12.24 -5.44 20.99
N VAL A 422 13.21 -4.56 21.02
CA VAL A 422 13.17 -3.31 20.25
C VAL A 422 13.99 -3.48 18.99
N GLU A 423 13.47 -4.21 18.03
CA GLU A 423 13.98 -4.22 16.67
C GLU A 423 13.11 -3.29 15.82
N HIS A 424 13.77 -2.37 15.14
CA HIS A 424 13.11 -1.36 14.31
C HIS A 424 12.90 -1.85 12.88
N LEU A 425 13.77 -2.76 12.42
CA LEU A 425 13.68 -3.41 11.12
C LEU A 425 13.55 -4.92 11.30
N LEU A 426 12.48 -5.48 10.74
CA LEU A 426 12.31 -6.92 10.62
C LEU A 426 12.46 -7.34 9.16
N TRP A 427 13.32 -8.33 8.93
CA TRP A 427 13.44 -9.03 7.68
C TRP A 427 13.05 -10.49 7.86
N ASP A 428 12.24 -11.07 6.95
CA ASP A 428 11.79 -12.46 7.05
C ASP A 428 12.92 -13.49 6.76
N GLY A 429 14.03 -13.05 6.15
CA GLY A 429 15.16 -13.92 5.81
C GLY A 429 14.90 -14.84 4.63
N LEU A 430 13.84 -14.60 3.86
CA LEU A 430 13.59 -15.27 2.59
C LEU A 430 14.26 -14.47 1.47
N ASP A 431 15.11 -15.12 0.73
CA ASP A 431 16.03 -14.49 -0.22
C ASP A 431 16.09 -15.25 -1.55
N PRO A 432 16.76 -14.71 -2.58
CA PRO A 432 16.83 -15.33 -3.90
C PRO A 432 17.43 -16.73 -3.84
N VAL A 433 16.86 -17.61 -4.64
CA VAL A 433 17.40 -18.97 -4.82
C VAL A 433 18.82 -18.89 -5.41
N GLY A 434 19.78 -19.48 -4.72
CA GLY A 434 21.14 -19.66 -5.22
C GLY A 434 22.15 -18.62 -4.76
N HIS A 435 21.82 -17.74 -3.81
CA HIS A 435 22.82 -16.89 -3.17
C HIS A 435 23.82 -17.72 -2.34
N ASP A 436 24.96 -17.13 -2.00
CA ASP A 436 25.92 -17.76 -1.08
C ASP A 436 25.33 -17.76 0.35
N PRO A 437 25.13 -18.92 0.98
CA PRO A 437 24.56 -18.99 2.33
C PRO A 437 25.45 -18.33 3.41
N LYS A 438 26.65 -17.87 3.06
CA LYS A 438 27.51 -17.08 3.94
C LYS A 438 27.25 -15.58 3.81
N GLU A 439 26.53 -15.15 2.79
CA GLU A 439 26.15 -13.75 2.61
C GLU A 439 25.07 -13.40 3.62
N ILE A 440 25.32 -12.39 4.43
CA ILE A 440 24.42 -11.98 5.51
C ILE A 440 23.25 -11.14 4.94
N ASN A 441 23.51 -10.40 3.88
CA ASN A 441 22.59 -9.43 3.31
C ASN A 441 22.46 -9.57 1.78
N PRO A 442 21.96 -10.74 1.31
CA PRO A 442 21.91 -11.05 -0.13
C PRO A 442 20.91 -10.20 -0.92
N ILE A 443 19.98 -9.54 -0.25
CA ILE A 443 18.96 -8.69 -0.88
C ILE A 443 19.29 -7.20 -0.82
N ASN A 444 20.50 -6.84 -0.36
CA ASN A 444 20.99 -5.47 -0.29
C ASN A 444 20.06 -4.51 0.50
N ILE A 445 19.82 -4.83 1.77
CA ILE A 445 19.17 -3.88 2.70
C ILE A 445 20.27 -2.97 3.27
N CYS A 446 20.12 -1.65 3.12
CA CYS A 446 20.97 -0.67 3.79
C CYS A 446 20.22 -0.03 4.95
N PHE A 447 20.89 0.08 6.10
CA PHE A 447 20.32 0.69 7.30
C PHE A 447 21.35 1.61 7.96
N THR A 448 21.42 2.86 7.51
CA THR A 448 22.50 3.79 7.83
C THR A 448 22.00 5.13 8.37
N ASP A 449 22.79 5.80 9.16
CA ASP A 449 22.54 7.18 9.67
C ASP A 449 21.18 7.37 10.34
N ASN A 450 20.53 6.30 10.83
CA ASN A 450 19.26 6.37 11.51
C ASN A 450 19.44 6.76 12.99
N VAL A 451 18.57 7.62 13.48
CA VAL A 451 18.48 7.97 14.91
C VAL A 451 17.58 6.95 15.60
N LEU A 452 18.14 6.24 16.57
CA LEU A 452 17.47 5.20 17.34
C LEU A 452 17.26 5.65 18.79
N PRO A 453 16.28 5.08 19.53
CA PRO A 453 16.11 5.34 20.95
C PRO A 453 17.36 5.03 21.77
N ALA A 454 17.59 5.79 22.80
CA ALA A 454 18.73 5.55 23.69
C ALA A 454 18.62 4.15 24.31
N GLY A 455 19.75 3.38 24.25
CA GLY A 455 19.80 2.03 24.80
C GLY A 455 19.40 0.93 23.82
N THR A 456 19.01 1.26 22.59
CA THR A 456 18.78 0.26 21.53
C THR A 456 20.04 -0.56 21.31
N ARG A 457 19.97 -1.87 21.55
CA ARG A 457 21.08 -2.82 21.37
C ARG A 457 21.08 -3.39 19.97
N ASN A 458 19.93 -3.92 19.56
CA ASN A 458 19.70 -4.49 18.25
C ASN A 458 18.72 -3.60 17.49
N ALA A 459 18.99 -3.35 16.23
CA ALA A 459 18.10 -2.55 15.37
C ALA A 459 17.41 -3.39 14.32
N ILE A 460 17.97 -4.56 13.98
CA ILE A 460 17.52 -5.40 12.89
C ILE A 460 17.37 -6.83 13.38
N VAL A 461 16.24 -7.46 13.08
CA VAL A 461 16.04 -8.89 13.23
C VAL A 461 15.81 -9.53 11.86
N ASN A 462 16.59 -10.57 11.57
CA ASN A 462 16.33 -11.51 10.50
C ASN A 462 15.62 -12.73 11.11
N MET A 463 14.37 -12.92 10.72
CA MET A 463 13.54 -14.04 11.20
C MET A 463 14.07 -15.41 10.75
N ASN A 464 14.88 -15.45 9.68
CA ASN A 464 15.37 -16.67 9.06
C ASN A 464 14.22 -17.69 8.86
N LEU A 465 13.15 -17.24 8.21
CA LEU A 465 11.84 -17.89 8.28
C LEU A 465 11.86 -19.33 7.74
N ALA A 466 12.70 -19.59 6.72
CA ALA A 466 12.83 -20.93 6.17
C ALA A 466 13.37 -21.94 7.21
N ALA A 467 14.36 -21.54 8.00
CA ALA A 467 14.90 -22.39 9.05
C ALA A 467 13.97 -22.44 10.29
N ALA A 468 13.37 -21.33 10.65
CA ALA A 468 12.45 -21.24 11.79
C ALA A 468 11.19 -22.11 11.59
N ALA A 469 10.71 -22.27 10.35
CA ALA A 469 9.53 -23.07 10.01
C ALA A 469 9.66 -24.54 10.45
N GLU A 470 10.86 -25.13 10.35
CA GLU A 470 11.09 -26.51 10.77
C GLU A 470 10.79 -26.74 12.26
N PHE A 471 11.10 -25.74 13.07
CA PHE A 471 10.89 -25.80 14.52
C PHE A 471 9.48 -25.38 14.93
N ALA A 472 8.93 -24.39 14.25
CA ALA A 472 7.61 -23.85 14.60
C ALA A 472 6.46 -24.82 14.26
N THR A 473 6.57 -25.61 13.18
CA THR A 473 5.60 -26.65 12.83
C THR A 473 5.45 -27.73 13.91
N GLY A 474 6.52 -27.98 14.69
CA GLY A 474 6.48 -28.88 15.83
C GLY A 474 6.07 -28.22 17.15
N GLY A 475 5.68 -26.93 17.14
CA GLY A 475 5.41 -26.16 18.35
C GLY A 475 6.66 -25.80 19.15
N ASN A 476 7.87 -25.98 18.58
CA ASN A 476 9.13 -25.72 19.23
C ASN A 476 9.57 -24.25 19.05
N LEU A 477 8.99 -23.36 19.82
CA LEU A 477 9.33 -21.93 19.80
C LEU A 477 10.79 -21.66 20.19
N VAL A 478 11.39 -22.50 21.05
CA VAL A 478 12.82 -22.40 21.44
C VAL A 478 13.70 -22.57 20.22
N GLY A 479 13.44 -23.62 19.43
CA GLY A 479 14.19 -23.89 18.20
C GLY A 479 13.98 -22.79 17.15
N ALA A 480 12.75 -22.34 16.97
CA ALA A 480 12.42 -21.25 16.05
C ALA A 480 13.12 -19.95 16.42
N TRP A 481 13.07 -19.56 17.68
CA TRP A 481 13.80 -18.39 18.20
C TRP A 481 15.30 -18.51 17.98
N GLY A 482 15.88 -19.69 18.20
CA GLY A 482 17.28 -19.96 17.97
C GLY A 482 17.74 -19.78 16.52
N GLN A 483 16.84 -19.74 15.56
CA GLN A 483 17.15 -19.48 14.15
C GLN A 483 17.14 -17.99 13.81
N THR A 484 16.51 -17.15 14.62
CA THR A 484 16.52 -15.70 14.41
C THR A 484 17.95 -15.15 14.55
N ARG A 485 18.23 -14.08 13.84
CA ARG A 485 19.52 -13.38 13.89
C ARG A 485 19.24 -11.92 14.22
N HIS A 486 19.91 -11.43 15.24
CA HIS A 486 19.76 -10.06 15.73
C HIS A 486 21.05 -9.29 15.43
N TYR A 487 20.93 -8.15 14.80
CA TYR A 487 22.04 -7.32 14.40
C TYR A 487 22.07 -6.01 15.19
N ALA A 488 23.27 -5.64 15.62
CA ALA A 488 23.47 -4.45 16.43
C ALA A 488 23.07 -3.17 15.67
N ALA A 489 22.62 -2.18 16.42
CA ALA A 489 22.25 -0.88 15.89
C ALA A 489 23.38 -0.14 15.14
N LYS A 490 24.62 -0.54 15.39
CA LYS A 490 25.86 -0.03 14.75
C LYS A 490 26.69 -1.15 14.14
N GLY A 491 26.01 -2.16 13.62
CA GLY A 491 26.66 -3.21 12.84
C GLY A 491 27.05 -2.73 11.44
N THR A 492 28.01 -3.43 10.84
CA THR A 492 28.48 -3.11 9.48
C THR A 492 27.81 -3.96 8.41
N GLU A 493 27.02 -4.93 8.78
CA GLU A 493 26.39 -5.90 7.88
C GLU A 493 25.37 -5.26 6.95
N PHE A 494 24.77 -4.15 7.40
CA PHE A 494 23.78 -3.37 6.68
C PHE A 494 24.26 -1.93 6.38
N ASP A 495 25.57 -1.69 6.50
CA ASP A 495 26.22 -0.42 6.14
C ASP A 495 26.62 -0.46 4.67
N CYS A 496 25.72 -0.06 3.82
CA CYS A 496 25.92 -0.02 2.38
C CYS A 496 25.57 1.36 1.78
N ALA A 497 26.13 1.62 0.59
CA ALA A 497 26.03 2.95 -0.04
C ALA A 497 24.66 3.30 -0.66
N GLY A 498 23.64 2.45 -0.45
CA GLY A 498 22.34 2.62 -1.07
C GLY A 498 22.33 2.13 -2.51
N PHE A 499 21.55 2.80 -3.36
CA PHE A 499 21.34 2.37 -4.76
C PHE A 499 22.38 2.92 -5.72
N SER A 500 22.67 2.14 -6.75
CA SER A 500 23.42 2.62 -7.91
C SER A 500 22.65 2.26 -9.19
N PRO A 501 22.27 3.22 -10.03
CA PRO A 501 22.32 4.66 -9.76
C PRO A 501 21.37 5.10 -8.63
N ALA A 502 21.64 6.26 -8.04
CA ALA A 502 20.75 6.84 -7.02
C ALA A 502 19.32 7.02 -7.57
N LEU A 503 18.31 6.89 -6.68
CA LEU A 503 16.94 7.20 -7.07
C LEU A 503 16.81 8.70 -7.37
N THR A 504 16.63 9.01 -8.62
CA THR A 504 16.25 10.36 -9.05
C THR A 504 14.81 10.31 -9.50
N ILE A 505 13.91 10.82 -8.69
CA ILE A 505 12.60 11.20 -9.20
C ILE A 505 12.83 12.54 -9.88
N GLY A 506 12.76 12.52 -11.19
CA GLY A 506 12.96 13.73 -11.95
C GLY A 506 11.97 14.83 -11.61
N ASP A 507 12.18 16.00 -12.19
CA ASP A 507 11.46 17.23 -11.92
C ASP A 507 9.97 17.23 -12.31
N PHE A 508 9.31 16.06 -12.35
CA PHE A 508 7.87 16.06 -12.58
C PHE A 508 7.08 16.57 -11.36
N VAL A 509 7.81 16.83 -10.26
CA VAL A 509 7.27 17.43 -9.04
C VAL A 509 7.80 18.84 -8.94
N LYS A 510 7.10 19.80 -9.46
CA LYS A 510 7.31 21.21 -9.15
C LYS A 510 6.21 21.77 -8.29
#